data_8ad711c8875d7698b0b5701f1d9aab7e
#
_entry.id   8ad711c8875d7698b0b5701f1d9aab7e
#
_cell.length_a   1.000
_cell.length_b   1.000
_cell.length_c   1.000
_cell.angle_alpha   90.00
_cell.angle_beta   90.00
_cell.angle_gamma   90.00
#
_symmetry.space_group_name_H-M   'P 1'
#
loop_
_entity.id
_entity.type
_entity.pdbx_description
1 polymer ?
#
loop_
_entity_poly.entity_id
_entity_poly.type
_entity_poly.pdbx_seq_one_letter_code
_entity_poly.pdbx_strand_id
1 'polypeptide(L)'
;PAVSNRAPLPAQATAQLVDVVTGDVYQVNGPACIVGRERAVADVALRDPNVSRRHAQLTSTGNDWSIEDLNSTNGTLVNNRRITRCPLRNGDLLTFGLSTFEFRS
;
A
#
# COMPACT_ATOMS: atom_id res chain seq x y z
N PRO A 1 22.10 -14.62 -28.83
CA PRO A 1 22.09 -14.27 -28.11
C PRO A 1 21.46 -13.10 -27.77
N ALA A 2 21.16 -12.58 -28.51
CA ALA A 2 20.75 -11.42 -28.25
C ALA A 2 19.64 -11.19 -27.34
N VAL A 3 18.89 -12.08 -27.27
CA VAL A 3 17.80 -11.90 -26.45
C VAL A 3 18.10 -11.60 -25.07
N SER A 4 19.10 -12.23 -24.62
CA SER A 4 19.48 -12.03 -23.28
C SER A 4 20.02 -10.65 -23.06
N ASN A 5 20.34 -9.97 -24.11
CA ASN A 5 20.85 -8.64 -23.96
C ASN A 5 19.79 -7.60 -23.86
N ARG A 6 18.58 -8.00 -24.06
CA ARG A 6 17.52 -7.08 -23.86
C ARG A 6 17.41 -6.85 -22.37
N ALA A 7 17.44 -5.59 -21.99
CA ALA A 7 17.23 -5.25 -20.62
C ALA A 7 15.93 -5.87 -20.15
N PRO A 8 15.91 -6.47 -18.98
CA PRO A 8 14.65 -6.95 -18.46
C PRO A 8 13.72 -5.76 -18.36
N LEU A 9 12.45 -6.03 -18.58
CA LEU A 9 11.45 -5.02 -18.31
C LEU A 9 11.67 -4.58 -16.87
N PRO A 10 11.56 -3.29 -16.61
CA PRO A 10 11.69 -2.86 -15.23
C PRO A 10 10.75 -3.70 -14.41
N ALA A 11 11.28 -4.35 -13.40
CA ALA A 11 10.45 -5.07 -12.50
C ALA A 11 9.47 -4.06 -11.94
N GLN A 12 8.21 -4.45 -11.86
CA GLN A 12 7.25 -3.61 -11.18
C GLN A 12 7.73 -3.45 -9.76
N ALA A 13 7.67 -2.23 -9.25
CA ALA A 13 8.05 -2.00 -7.88
C ALA A 13 7.18 -2.84 -6.96
N THR A 14 7.79 -3.47 -5.98
CA THR A 14 7.09 -4.26 -4.99
C THR A 14 7.40 -3.73 -3.61
N ALA A 15 6.42 -3.82 -2.75
CA ALA A 15 6.55 -3.45 -1.36
C ALA A 15 5.70 -4.40 -0.53
N GLN A 16 5.72 -4.23 0.77
CA GLN A 16 4.94 -5.06 1.68
C GLN A 16 4.30 -4.21 2.75
N LEU A 17 3.14 -4.64 3.20
CA LEU A 17 2.50 -4.15 4.41
C LEU A 17 2.53 -5.28 5.43
N VAL A 18 3.13 -5.02 6.58
CA VAL A 18 3.22 -6.01 7.64
C VAL A 18 2.36 -5.56 8.81
N ASP A 19 1.35 -6.36 9.12
CA ASP A 19 0.46 -6.04 10.24
C ASP A 19 1.28 -6.07 11.53
N VAL A 20 1.28 -4.96 12.27
CA VAL A 20 2.12 -4.83 13.45
C VAL A 20 1.61 -5.66 14.63
N VAL A 21 0.38 -6.13 14.58
CA VAL A 21 -0.20 -6.96 15.64
C VAL A 21 -0.07 -8.44 15.32
N THR A 22 -0.46 -8.83 14.10
CA THR A 22 -0.50 -10.24 13.73
C THR A 22 0.76 -10.73 13.03
N GLY A 23 1.51 -9.82 12.43
CA GLY A 23 2.67 -10.19 11.63
C GLY A 23 2.32 -10.62 10.21
N ASP A 24 1.05 -10.57 9.84
CA ASP A 24 0.65 -10.93 8.48
C ASP A 24 1.28 -9.98 7.47
N VAL A 25 1.68 -10.55 6.35
CA VAL A 25 2.36 -9.80 5.29
C VAL A 25 1.47 -9.74 4.06
N TYR A 26 1.27 -8.55 3.54
CA TYR A 26 0.50 -8.33 2.32
C TYR A 26 1.42 -7.76 1.26
N GLN A 27 1.38 -8.35 0.07
CA GLN A 27 2.18 -7.85 -1.05
C GLN A 27 1.52 -6.63 -1.68
N VAL A 28 2.34 -5.63 -1.94
CA VAL A 28 1.91 -4.41 -2.60
C VAL A 28 2.66 -4.30 -3.92
N ASN A 29 1.94 -4.38 -5.02
CA ASN A 29 2.54 -4.36 -6.34
C ASN A 29 2.20 -3.05 -7.04
N GLY A 30 3.23 -2.41 -7.60
CA GLY A 30 3.04 -1.23 -8.42
C GLY A 30 2.50 -1.57 -9.80
N PRO A 31 2.16 -0.55 -10.55
CA PRO A 31 2.30 0.87 -10.22
C PRO A 31 1.27 1.40 -9.25
N ALA A 32 0.14 0.74 -9.10
CA ALA A 32 -0.92 1.20 -8.21
C ALA A 32 -1.55 0.02 -7.49
N CYS A 33 -1.80 0.19 -6.21
CA CYS A 33 -2.36 -0.86 -5.36
C CYS A 33 -3.41 -0.25 -4.45
N ILE A 34 -4.63 -0.75 -4.52
CA ILE A 34 -5.72 -0.26 -3.69
C ILE A 34 -5.84 -1.11 -2.45
N VAL A 35 -5.90 -0.44 -1.31
CA VAL A 35 -6.13 -1.07 -0.01
C VAL A 35 -7.56 -0.76 0.40
N GLY A 36 -8.29 -1.76 0.83
CA GLY A 36 -9.66 -1.58 1.24
C GLY A 36 -10.26 -2.85 1.79
N ARG A 37 -11.54 -2.77 2.13
CA ARG A 37 -12.26 -3.89 2.75
C ARG A 37 -12.88 -4.82 1.71
N GLU A 38 -13.19 -4.30 0.53
CA GLU A 38 -13.93 -5.06 -0.46
C GLU A 38 -13.00 -5.70 -1.48
N ARG A 39 -12.96 -7.02 -1.49
CA ARG A 39 -12.08 -7.76 -2.40
C ARG A 39 -12.31 -7.47 -3.87
N ALA A 40 -13.52 -7.13 -4.25
CA ALA A 40 -13.83 -6.89 -5.65
C ALA A 40 -13.10 -5.66 -6.20
N VAL A 41 -12.72 -4.72 -5.34
CA VAL A 41 -12.12 -3.45 -5.76
C VAL A 41 -10.75 -3.20 -5.12
N ALA A 42 -10.36 -3.98 -4.13
CA ALA A 42 -9.10 -3.79 -3.42
C ALA A 42 -8.10 -4.87 -3.79
N ASP A 43 -6.87 -4.47 -4.05
CA ASP A 43 -5.77 -5.40 -4.29
C ASP A 43 -5.28 -6.00 -2.98
N VAL A 44 -5.29 -5.19 -1.93
CA VAL A 44 -5.03 -5.66 -0.57
C VAL A 44 -6.34 -5.51 0.20
N ALA A 45 -6.97 -6.65 0.48
CA ALA A 45 -8.25 -6.66 1.16
C ALA A 45 -8.06 -6.91 2.66
N LEU A 46 -8.54 -5.98 3.46
CA LEU A 46 -8.40 -6.03 4.91
C LEU A 46 -9.75 -6.35 5.55
N ARG A 47 -9.74 -7.23 6.54
CA ARG A 47 -10.96 -7.66 7.24
C ARG A 47 -11.27 -6.78 8.44
N ASP A 48 -11.21 -5.50 8.25
CA ASP A 48 -11.49 -4.55 9.33
C ASP A 48 -12.73 -3.76 8.93
N PRO A 49 -13.83 -3.85 9.69
CA PRO A 49 -15.05 -3.13 9.33
C PRO A 49 -14.89 -1.62 9.37
N ASN A 50 -13.82 -1.12 9.98
CA ASN A 50 -13.53 0.32 10.00
C ASN A 50 -12.73 0.77 8.79
N VAL A 51 -12.36 -0.15 7.91
CA VAL A 51 -11.71 0.14 6.66
C VAL A 51 -12.78 0.34 5.59
N SER A 52 -12.68 1.42 4.82
CA SER A 52 -13.60 1.67 3.72
C SER A 52 -13.39 0.66 2.60
N ARG A 53 -14.40 0.47 1.76
CA ARG A 53 -14.32 -0.48 0.64
C ARG A 53 -13.10 -0.22 -0.23
N ARG A 54 -12.92 1.04 -0.63
CA ARG A 54 -11.70 1.55 -1.26
C ARG A 54 -11.17 2.61 -0.32
N HIS A 55 -10.15 2.28 0.43
CA HIS A 55 -9.70 3.14 1.52
C HIS A 55 -8.55 4.05 1.10
N ALA A 56 -7.55 3.48 0.49
CA ALA A 56 -6.35 4.23 0.10
C ALA A 56 -5.70 3.57 -1.12
N GLN A 57 -4.84 4.32 -1.77
CA GLN A 57 -4.10 3.81 -2.92
C GLN A 57 -2.61 4.08 -2.72
N LEU A 58 -1.81 3.03 -2.86
CA LEU A 58 -0.37 3.15 -2.90
C LEU A 58 0.06 3.18 -4.36
N THR A 59 0.94 4.10 -4.68
CA THR A 59 1.43 4.29 -6.05
C THR A 59 2.93 4.30 -6.05
N SER A 60 3.52 3.57 -7.00
CA SER A 60 4.96 3.61 -7.20
C SER A 60 5.30 4.36 -8.47
N THR A 61 6.35 5.19 -8.40
CA THR A 61 6.91 5.90 -9.54
C THR A 61 8.42 5.68 -9.47
N GLY A 62 8.93 4.82 -10.34
CA GLY A 62 10.30 4.37 -10.21
C GLY A 62 10.45 3.58 -8.92
N ASN A 63 11.35 4.01 -8.06
CA ASN A 63 11.56 3.38 -6.76
C ASN A 63 10.83 4.09 -5.62
N ASP A 64 10.08 5.13 -5.96
CA ASP A 64 9.41 5.93 -4.95
C ASP A 64 7.97 5.47 -4.77
N TRP A 65 7.52 5.48 -3.53
CA TRP A 65 6.15 5.13 -3.19
C TRP A 65 5.45 6.32 -2.56
N SER A 66 4.15 6.40 -2.80
CA SER A 66 3.28 7.37 -2.15
C SER A 66 1.96 6.72 -1.81
N ILE A 67 1.20 7.35 -0.91
CA ILE A 67 -0.12 6.89 -0.52
C ILE A 67 -1.09 8.04 -0.60
N GLU A 68 -2.31 7.73 -1.03
CA GLU A 68 -3.40 8.70 -1.11
C GLU A 68 -4.64 8.10 -0.46
N ASP A 69 -5.30 8.89 0.39
CA ASP A 69 -6.58 8.51 0.96
C ASP A 69 -7.66 8.68 -0.10
N LEU A 70 -8.52 7.69 -0.26
CA LEU A 70 -9.58 7.71 -1.27
C LEU A 70 -10.92 8.12 -0.66
N ASN A 71 -10.93 9.21 0.09
CA ASN A 71 -12.13 9.69 0.77
C ASN A 71 -12.68 8.65 1.74
N SER A 72 -11.81 8.01 2.46
CA SER A 72 -12.22 7.00 3.41
C SER A 72 -13.03 7.62 4.55
N THR A 73 -13.88 6.80 5.16
CA THR A 73 -14.71 7.26 6.28
C THR A 73 -13.89 7.65 7.49
N ASN A 74 -12.89 6.83 7.82
CA ASN A 74 -12.10 7.04 9.05
C ASN A 74 -10.74 7.68 8.80
N GLY A 75 -10.38 7.90 7.54
CA GLY A 75 -9.11 8.51 7.20
C GLY A 75 -7.96 7.52 7.14
N THR A 76 -6.85 7.98 6.60
CA THR A 76 -5.60 7.24 6.52
C THR A 76 -4.56 7.98 7.33
N LEU A 77 -3.80 7.26 8.16
CA LEU A 77 -2.74 7.85 8.96
C LEU A 77 -1.39 7.32 8.49
N VAL A 78 -0.42 8.20 8.43
CA VAL A 78 0.98 7.84 8.22
C VAL A 78 1.76 8.35 9.42
N ASN A 79 2.36 7.44 10.16
CA ASN A 79 3.07 7.75 11.41
C ASN A 79 2.21 8.59 12.36
N ASN A 80 0.95 8.16 12.52
CA ASN A 80 -0.05 8.79 13.38
C ASN A 80 -0.56 10.15 12.91
N ARG A 81 -0.24 10.55 11.69
CA ARG A 81 -0.75 11.80 11.13
C ARG A 81 -1.74 11.49 10.03
N ARG A 82 -2.91 12.11 10.11
CA ARG A 82 -3.90 11.97 9.06
C ARG A 82 -3.40 12.67 7.81
N ILE A 83 -3.45 11.96 6.68
CA ILE A 83 -2.95 12.47 5.41
C ILE A 83 -4.04 12.44 4.35
N THR A 84 -3.87 13.28 3.34
CA THR A 84 -4.62 13.17 2.09
C THR A 84 -3.74 12.45 1.08
N ARG A 85 -2.49 12.87 1.00
CA ARG A 85 -1.50 12.26 0.14
C ARG A 85 -0.13 12.49 0.76
N CYS A 86 0.74 11.48 0.64
CA CYS A 86 2.02 11.54 1.34
C CYS A 86 3.02 10.60 0.68
N PRO A 87 4.27 11.02 0.50
CA PRO A 87 5.31 10.09 0.08
C PRO A 87 5.59 9.10 1.21
N LEU A 88 5.99 7.90 0.86
CA LEU A 88 6.27 6.83 1.81
C LEU A 88 7.74 6.47 1.82
N ARG A 89 8.21 6.06 2.97
CA ARG A 89 9.55 5.54 3.17
C ARG A 89 9.47 4.19 3.86
N ASN A 90 10.47 3.37 3.61
CA ASN A 90 10.59 2.11 4.31
C ASN A 90 10.53 2.32 5.82
N GLY A 91 9.67 1.57 6.49
CA GLY A 91 9.49 1.69 7.94
C GLY A 91 8.34 2.57 8.38
N ASP A 92 7.70 3.30 7.46
CA ASP A 92 6.55 4.12 7.83
C ASP A 92 5.40 3.25 8.34
N LEU A 93 4.67 3.76 9.32
CA LEU A 93 3.49 3.09 9.85
C LEU A 93 2.24 3.66 9.21
N LEU A 94 1.45 2.77 8.61
CA LEU A 94 0.22 3.15 7.93
C LEU A 94 -0.96 2.60 8.71
N THR A 95 -1.94 3.45 8.98
CA THR A 95 -3.14 3.03 9.71
C THR A 95 -4.36 3.22 8.85
N PHE A 96 -5.12 2.14 8.70
CA PHE A 96 -6.40 2.11 8.01
C PHE A 96 -7.42 1.55 8.99
N GLY A 97 -8.45 2.33 9.33
CA GLY A 97 -9.41 1.87 10.34
C GLY A 97 -8.71 1.63 11.67
N LEU A 98 -8.82 0.43 12.20
CA LEU A 98 -8.15 0.04 13.44
C LEU A 98 -6.89 -0.77 13.19
N SER A 99 -6.47 -0.91 11.94
CA SER A 99 -5.35 -1.77 11.57
C SER A 99 -4.14 -0.93 11.21
N THR A 100 -2.99 -1.29 11.77
CA THR A 100 -1.74 -0.59 11.52
C THR A 100 -0.72 -1.54 10.91
N PHE A 101 -0.01 -1.05 9.91
CA PHE A 101 0.95 -1.84 9.14
C PHE A 101 2.27 -1.09 9.03
N GLU A 102 3.36 -1.85 9.02
CA GLU A 102 4.65 -1.28 8.68
C GLU A 102 4.84 -1.41 7.17
N PHE A 103 5.16 -0.30 6.52
CA PHE A 103 5.46 -0.29 5.10
C PHE A 103 6.92 -0.68 4.88
N ARG A 104 7.15 -1.67 4.05
CA ARG A 104 8.48 -2.14 3.69
C ARG A 104 8.65 -2.14 2.19
N SER A 105 9.68 -1.49 1.75
CA SER A 105 9.98 -1.42 0.32
C SER A 105 11.43 -1.84 0.01
#